data_bc40a1d15a401ae3040a2379ee2dab37
#
_entry.id   bc40a1d15a401ae3040a2379ee2dab37
#
_cell.length_a   1.000
_cell.length_b   1.000
_cell.length_c   1.000
_cell.angle_alpha   90.00
_cell.angle_beta   90.00
_cell.angle_gamma   90.00
#
_symmetry.space_group_name_H-M   'P 1'
#
loop_
_entity.id
_entity.type
_entity.pdbx_description
1 polymer ?
#
loop_
_entity_poly.entity_id
_entity_poly.type
_entity_poly.pdbx_seq_one_letter_code
_entity_poly.pdbx_strand_id
1 'polypeptide(L)'
;MHLLRGSIHQPSYNAVAVLKSSRATTHQFHRSITRQSSKMLHSAPESAKRIFAPTSNSSDPGHATQYTKGALDQEDLLPSPTDQFHKWFQEATEQKVYQPETVNFATAELPSGKVSARMVYMKELDGKGFVIYSNWDTSRKASDVRSNPHAALTFWWHELERQVRVEGRVERLTSSESQVYYDTRIRGSRIGAWASQQSKVLESREELEKRVDDVEKRFDGKDEIPVPEFWGGLRVVPEVVEFWQGRPSRLHDRFKYTKTEEGEWKVERLSP
;
A
#
# COMPACT_ATOMS: atom_id res chain seq x y z
N MET A 1 -33.13 -22.23 43.55
CA MET A 1 -32.33 -23.45 43.74
C MET A 1 -31.05 -23.32 42.92
N HIS A 2 -29.96 -23.28 43.70
CA HIS A 2 -28.53 -23.36 43.37
C HIS A 2 -27.88 -22.44 42.31
N LEU A 3 -27.17 -21.49 42.91
CA LEU A 3 -25.93 -20.79 42.52
C LEU A 3 -24.78 -21.74 42.16
N LEU A 4 -23.95 -21.37 41.19
CA LEU A 4 -22.51 -21.58 41.25
C LEU A 4 -21.76 -20.41 40.58
N ARG A 5 -21.01 -19.68 41.41
CA ARG A 5 -19.99 -18.69 41.07
C ARG A 5 -18.70 -19.42 40.72
N GLY A 6 -18.07 -19.01 39.62
CA GLY A 6 -16.69 -19.39 39.26
C GLY A 6 -15.79 -18.17 39.29
N SER A 7 -14.89 -18.13 40.28
CA SER A 7 -13.85 -17.11 40.46
C SER A 7 -12.73 -17.27 39.45
N ILE A 8 -12.31 -16.19 38.84
CA ILE A 8 -11.09 -16.13 38.01
C ILE A 8 -9.97 -15.55 38.88
N HIS A 9 -8.90 -16.33 39.02
CA HIS A 9 -7.66 -15.96 39.69
C HIS A 9 -6.75 -15.19 38.72
N GLN A 10 -6.29 -14.03 39.17
CA GLN A 10 -5.12 -13.36 38.61
C GLN A 10 -3.86 -13.80 39.37
N PRO A 11 -2.71 -13.95 38.67
CA PRO A 11 -1.43 -14.03 39.37
C PRO A 11 -0.75 -12.66 39.43
N SER A 12 -0.41 -12.30 40.66
CA SER A 12 0.40 -11.13 41.03
C SER A 12 1.89 -11.35 40.74
N TYR A 13 2.54 -10.36 40.16
CA TYR A 13 4.00 -10.26 40.11
C TYR A 13 4.51 -9.46 41.34
N ASN A 14 5.42 -10.06 42.10
CA ASN A 14 6.38 -9.36 42.93
C ASN A 14 7.56 -10.28 43.19
N ALA A 15 8.77 -9.89 42.88
CA ALA A 15 9.93 -10.00 43.74
C ALA A 15 11.19 -9.40 43.07
N VAL A 16 11.67 -8.37 43.71
CA VAL A 16 13.01 -7.79 43.56
C VAL A 16 14.00 -8.68 44.32
N ALA A 17 15.10 -9.09 43.70
CA ALA A 17 16.24 -9.69 44.39
C ALA A 17 17.54 -8.99 43.98
N VAL A 18 18.25 -8.56 45.02
CA VAL A 18 19.50 -7.80 45.03
C VAL A 18 20.69 -8.67 44.74
N LEU A 19 21.59 -8.18 43.90
CA LEU A 19 22.86 -8.76 43.47
C LEU A 19 23.94 -8.75 44.58
N LYS A 20 24.64 -9.85 44.70
CA LYS A 20 26.00 -9.88 45.26
C LYS A 20 27.03 -10.16 44.16
N SER A 21 28.08 -9.35 44.16
CA SER A 21 29.23 -9.41 43.27
C SER A 21 30.11 -10.63 43.54
N SER A 22 30.57 -11.27 42.47
CA SER A 22 31.83 -12.03 42.48
C SER A 22 32.57 -11.87 41.17
N ARG A 23 33.84 -11.53 41.29
CA ARG A 23 34.84 -11.42 40.20
C ARG A 23 35.07 -12.82 39.61
N ALA A 24 35.08 -12.91 38.28
CA ALA A 24 35.70 -14.02 37.56
C ALA A 24 36.13 -13.57 36.18
N THR A 25 37.41 -13.54 36.03
CA THR A 25 38.31 -13.92 34.90
C THR A 25 37.79 -13.74 33.47
N THR A 26 38.43 -12.80 32.80
CA THR A 26 38.32 -12.51 31.37
C THR A 26 38.89 -13.67 30.53
N HIS A 27 38.04 -14.46 29.88
CA HIS A 27 38.43 -15.23 28.69
C HIS A 27 37.92 -14.49 27.46
N GLN A 28 38.87 -13.91 26.73
CA GLN A 28 38.62 -13.38 25.38
C GLN A 28 38.32 -14.56 24.43
N PHE A 29 37.03 -14.74 24.14
CA PHE A 29 36.62 -15.48 22.95
C PHE A 29 36.68 -14.55 21.75
N HIS A 30 37.70 -14.66 20.96
CA HIS A 30 37.74 -14.18 19.59
C HIS A 30 36.69 -14.94 18.78
N ARG A 31 35.45 -14.45 18.72
CA ARG A 31 34.54 -14.84 17.66
C ARG A 31 34.98 -14.12 16.39
N SER A 32 35.67 -14.84 15.50
CA SER A 32 35.85 -14.41 14.13
C SER A 32 34.44 -14.37 13.49
N ILE A 33 33.91 -13.15 13.35
CA ILE A 33 32.74 -12.91 12.51
C ILE A 33 33.25 -13.09 11.07
N THR A 34 33.11 -14.28 10.52
CA THR A 34 33.21 -14.48 9.08
C THR A 34 32.07 -13.65 8.44
N ARG A 35 32.42 -12.44 8.01
CA ARG A 35 31.61 -11.69 7.06
C ARG A 35 31.45 -12.56 5.82
N GLN A 36 30.32 -13.24 5.69
CA GLN A 36 29.89 -13.72 4.38
C GLN A 36 29.69 -12.51 3.51
N SER A 37 30.74 -12.17 2.77
CA SER A 37 30.67 -11.22 1.69
C SER A 37 29.71 -11.80 0.66
N SER A 38 28.51 -11.21 0.54
CA SER A 38 27.64 -11.46 -0.60
C SER A 38 28.46 -11.15 -1.86
N LYS A 39 28.83 -12.19 -2.61
CA LYS A 39 29.56 -12.03 -3.86
C LYS A 39 28.68 -11.22 -4.81
N MET A 40 29.00 -9.94 -4.98
CA MET A 40 28.50 -9.19 -6.11
C MET A 40 29.05 -9.84 -7.39
N LEU A 41 28.18 -10.25 -8.29
CA LEU A 41 28.55 -10.91 -9.54
C LEU A 41 29.40 -10.03 -10.47
N HIS A 42 29.37 -8.72 -10.28
CA HIS A 42 30.17 -7.77 -11.02
C HIS A 42 30.61 -6.63 -10.11
N SER A 43 31.88 -6.60 -9.75
CA SER A 43 32.50 -5.42 -9.16
C SER A 43 32.74 -4.39 -10.26
N ALA A 44 31.96 -3.32 -10.26
CA ALA A 44 32.29 -2.16 -11.07
C ALA A 44 33.54 -1.47 -10.49
N PRO A 45 34.40 -0.83 -11.32
CA PRO A 45 35.49 -0.02 -10.82
C PRO A 45 34.95 1.08 -9.88
N GLU A 46 35.76 1.53 -8.96
CA GLU A 46 35.42 2.39 -7.79
C GLU A 46 34.59 3.66 -8.07
N SER A 47 34.36 4.03 -9.31
CA SER A 47 33.60 5.19 -9.74
C SER A 47 32.11 4.89 -9.92
N ALA A 48 31.40 4.49 -8.88
CA ALA A 48 29.98 4.82 -8.71
C ALA A 48 28.89 3.94 -9.32
N LYS A 49 29.15 2.86 -10.09
CA LYS A 49 28.05 2.01 -10.58
C LYS A 49 27.89 0.74 -9.73
N ARG A 50 26.78 0.60 -9.01
CA ARG A 50 26.42 -0.65 -8.33
C ARG A 50 25.37 -1.38 -9.16
N ILE A 51 25.65 -2.64 -9.52
CA ILE A 51 24.68 -3.52 -10.16
C ILE A 51 24.13 -4.43 -9.07
N PHE A 52 22.81 -4.36 -8.86
CA PHE A 52 22.12 -5.26 -7.96
C PHE A 52 21.71 -6.50 -8.75
N ALA A 53 22.50 -7.58 -8.60
CA ALA A 53 22.05 -8.89 -9.07
C ALA A 53 20.96 -9.40 -8.13
N PRO A 54 19.92 -10.09 -8.64
CA PRO A 54 18.93 -10.72 -7.79
C PRO A 54 19.61 -11.70 -6.86
N THR A 55 19.38 -11.57 -5.56
CA THR A 55 19.75 -12.59 -4.58
C THR A 55 18.81 -13.76 -4.78
N SER A 56 19.27 -14.86 -5.33
CA SER A 56 18.48 -16.08 -5.36
C SER A 56 18.51 -16.74 -3.98
N ASN A 57 17.36 -17.10 -3.45
CA ASN A 57 17.24 -18.07 -2.36
C ASN A 57 17.34 -19.51 -2.88
N SER A 58 17.70 -19.70 -4.14
CA SER A 58 17.91 -21.02 -4.74
C SER A 58 19.29 -21.57 -4.41
N SER A 59 19.40 -22.88 -4.40
CA SER A 59 20.67 -23.62 -4.26
C SER A 59 21.70 -23.30 -5.34
N ASP A 60 21.34 -22.45 -6.32
CA ASP A 60 22.21 -22.04 -7.42
C ASP A 60 22.47 -20.52 -7.29
N PRO A 61 23.61 -20.11 -6.69
CA PRO A 61 23.94 -18.72 -6.48
C PRO A 61 24.24 -18.03 -7.81
N GLY A 62 23.37 -17.12 -8.21
CA GLY A 62 23.55 -16.30 -9.42
C GLY A 62 22.35 -16.26 -10.35
N HIS A 63 21.31 -17.03 -10.11
CA HIS A 63 20.08 -16.98 -10.89
C HIS A 63 19.00 -16.16 -10.19
N ALA A 64 18.26 -15.34 -10.95
CA ALA A 64 17.08 -14.64 -10.45
C ALA A 64 16.01 -15.66 -10.05
N THR A 65 15.34 -15.39 -8.91
CA THR A 65 14.17 -16.16 -8.51
C THR A 65 13.16 -16.17 -9.65
N GLN A 66 12.68 -17.37 -10.01
CA GLN A 66 11.70 -17.54 -11.07
C GLN A 66 10.29 -17.47 -10.48
N TYR A 67 9.36 -16.92 -11.24
CA TYR A 67 7.95 -16.91 -10.92
C TYR A 67 7.33 -18.26 -11.31
N THR A 68 6.67 -18.94 -10.37
CA THR A 68 6.16 -20.30 -10.58
C THR A 68 4.78 -20.57 -9.99
N LYS A 69 4.16 -19.53 -9.38
CA LYS A 69 2.93 -19.72 -8.57
C LYS A 69 1.64 -19.78 -9.37
N GLY A 70 1.64 -19.43 -10.63
CA GLY A 70 0.41 -19.41 -11.39
C GLY A 70 0.60 -19.28 -12.90
N ALA A 71 -0.52 -19.29 -13.58
CA ALA A 71 -0.69 -18.99 -14.99
C ALA A 71 -1.95 -18.16 -15.16
N LEU A 72 -2.07 -17.47 -16.28
CA LEU A 72 -3.28 -16.76 -16.67
C LEU A 72 -3.52 -17.01 -18.15
N ASP A 73 -4.69 -17.53 -18.47
CA ASP A 73 -5.13 -17.71 -19.86
C ASP A 73 -6.43 -16.96 -20.13
N GLN A 74 -6.84 -16.92 -21.39
CA GLN A 74 -8.03 -16.19 -21.79
C GLN A 74 -9.32 -16.74 -21.17
N GLU A 75 -9.37 -18.06 -20.95
CA GLU A 75 -10.50 -18.75 -20.30
C GLU A 75 -10.64 -18.41 -18.81
N ASP A 76 -9.58 -17.89 -18.18
CA ASP A 76 -9.58 -17.48 -16.77
C ASP A 76 -10.17 -16.08 -16.56
N LEU A 77 -10.35 -15.32 -17.65
CA LEU A 77 -10.74 -13.93 -17.61
C LEU A 77 -12.26 -13.76 -17.52
N LEU A 78 -12.67 -12.77 -16.74
CA LEU A 78 -14.05 -12.32 -16.67
C LEU A 78 -14.29 -11.18 -17.68
N PRO A 79 -15.52 -11.00 -18.17
CA PRO A 79 -15.85 -9.94 -19.15
C PRO A 79 -15.56 -8.53 -18.63
N SER A 80 -15.71 -8.31 -17.33
CA SER A 80 -15.46 -7.02 -16.67
C SER A 80 -14.12 -7.03 -15.95
N PRO A 81 -13.23 -6.04 -16.19
CA PRO A 81 -11.98 -5.93 -15.44
C PRO A 81 -12.18 -5.62 -13.95
N THR A 82 -13.31 -4.99 -13.59
CA THR A 82 -13.67 -4.76 -12.18
C THR A 82 -13.99 -6.08 -11.48
N ASP A 83 -14.72 -6.97 -12.14
CA ASP A 83 -15.04 -8.29 -11.60
C ASP A 83 -13.78 -9.17 -11.56
N GLN A 84 -12.94 -9.09 -12.58
CA GLN A 84 -11.65 -9.79 -12.59
C GLN A 84 -10.74 -9.31 -11.46
N PHE A 85 -10.69 -8.00 -11.20
CA PHE A 85 -9.96 -7.45 -10.06
C PHE A 85 -10.55 -7.94 -8.74
N HIS A 86 -11.88 -7.90 -8.59
CA HIS A 86 -12.54 -8.35 -7.36
C HIS A 86 -12.23 -9.83 -7.07
N LYS A 87 -12.29 -10.70 -8.09
CA LYS A 87 -11.88 -12.09 -7.97
C LYS A 87 -10.44 -12.23 -7.46
N TRP A 88 -9.50 -11.55 -8.09
CA TRP A 88 -8.09 -11.61 -7.72
C TRP A 88 -7.80 -11.01 -6.34
N PHE A 89 -8.51 -9.95 -5.98
CA PHE A 89 -8.40 -9.31 -4.65
C PHE A 89 -8.94 -10.23 -3.54
N GLN A 90 -10.03 -10.93 -3.82
CA GLN A 90 -10.59 -11.92 -2.91
C GLN A 90 -9.61 -13.08 -2.70
N GLU A 91 -9.04 -13.62 -3.76
CA GLU A 91 -7.99 -14.65 -3.69
C GLU A 91 -6.77 -14.15 -2.88
N ALA A 92 -6.36 -12.89 -3.07
CA ALA A 92 -5.26 -12.30 -2.31
C ALA A 92 -5.60 -12.20 -0.81
N THR A 93 -6.82 -11.86 -0.47
CA THR A 93 -7.31 -11.81 0.91
C THR A 93 -7.34 -13.20 1.55
N GLU A 94 -7.88 -14.20 0.85
CA GLU A 94 -7.97 -15.58 1.30
C GLU A 94 -6.59 -16.22 1.51
N GLN A 95 -5.63 -15.89 0.64
CA GLN A 95 -4.24 -16.33 0.76
C GLN A 95 -3.40 -15.47 1.71
N LYS A 96 -4.04 -14.52 2.42
CA LYS A 96 -3.42 -13.67 3.45
C LYS A 96 -2.24 -12.84 2.92
N VAL A 97 -2.34 -12.35 1.70
CA VAL A 97 -1.41 -11.33 1.20
C VAL A 97 -1.42 -10.15 2.18
N TYR A 98 -0.23 -9.66 2.52
CA TYR A 98 -0.12 -8.55 3.47
C TYR A 98 -0.65 -7.25 2.86
N GLN A 99 -1.71 -6.69 3.46
CA GLN A 99 -2.37 -5.45 3.03
C GLN A 99 -2.63 -5.40 1.50
N PRO A 100 -3.45 -6.30 0.94
CA PRO A 100 -3.65 -6.41 -0.50
C PRO A 100 -4.25 -5.14 -1.13
N GLU A 101 -4.87 -4.28 -0.32
CA GLU A 101 -5.40 -2.98 -0.72
C GLU A 101 -4.32 -1.90 -0.88
N THR A 102 -3.07 -2.18 -0.53
CA THR A 102 -1.96 -1.24 -0.73
C THR A 102 -1.66 -1.09 -2.21
N VAL A 103 -1.63 0.15 -2.68
CA VAL A 103 -1.49 0.44 -4.10
C VAL A 103 -0.57 1.64 -4.33
N ASN A 104 0.26 1.55 -5.37
CA ASN A 104 0.99 2.72 -5.88
C ASN A 104 0.01 3.59 -6.67
N PHE A 105 -0.11 4.85 -6.30
CA PHE A 105 -0.91 5.86 -7.00
C PHE A 105 0.01 6.87 -7.67
N ALA A 106 0.02 6.88 -8.99
CA ALA A 106 0.82 7.76 -9.82
C ALA A 106 -0.04 8.87 -10.45
N THR A 107 0.51 10.07 -10.47
CA THR A 107 -0.10 11.27 -11.05
C THR A 107 0.95 12.06 -11.83
N ALA A 108 0.53 12.86 -12.79
CA ALA A 108 1.40 13.74 -13.57
C ALA A 108 0.86 15.17 -13.56
N GLU A 109 1.74 16.14 -13.38
CA GLU A 109 1.42 17.56 -13.44
C GLU A 109 1.50 18.08 -14.87
N LEU A 110 0.55 18.88 -15.31
CA LEU A 110 0.62 19.61 -16.57
C LEU A 110 0.82 21.13 -16.30
N PRO A 111 1.50 21.86 -17.18
CA PRO A 111 2.08 21.42 -18.45
C PRO A 111 3.46 20.75 -18.34
N SER A 112 4.04 20.64 -17.14
CA SER A 112 5.43 20.20 -16.95
C SER A 112 5.67 18.71 -17.29
N GLY A 113 4.63 17.88 -17.27
CA GLY A 113 4.72 16.43 -17.43
C GLY A 113 5.43 15.69 -16.28
N LYS A 114 5.75 16.39 -15.17
CA LYS A 114 6.43 15.77 -14.03
C LYS A 114 5.53 14.75 -13.36
N VAL A 115 6.01 13.52 -13.27
CA VAL A 115 5.30 12.43 -12.59
C VAL A 115 5.68 12.35 -11.12
N SER A 116 4.74 11.87 -10.33
CA SER A 116 4.91 11.67 -8.88
C SER A 116 4.11 10.44 -8.47
N ALA A 117 4.70 9.58 -7.64
CA ALA A 117 4.06 8.34 -7.20
C ALA A 117 4.21 8.17 -5.68
N ARG A 118 3.25 7.48 -5.06
CA ARG A 118 3.23 7.19 -3.62
C ARG A 118 2.38 5.96 -3.34
N MET A 119 2.67 5.31 -2.21
CA MET A 119 1.79 4.24 -1.72
C MET A 119 0.58 4.85 -1.02
N VAL A 120 -0.59 4.33 -1.32
CA VAL A 120 -1.86 4.65 -0.67
C VAL A 120 -2.65 3.36 -0.45
N TYR A 121 -3.82 3.46 0.18
CA TYR A 121 -4.75 2.33 0.32
C TYR A 121 -5.97 2.55 -0.56
N MET A 122 -6.30 1.59 -1.40
CA MET A 122 -7.63 1.47 -1.97
C MET A 122 -8.60 1.14 -0.84
N LYS A 123 -9.70 1.86 -0.72
CA LYS A 123 -10.67 1.68 0.36
C LYS A 123 -12.02 1.20 -0.12
N GLU A 124 -12.33 1.46 -1.38
CA GLU A 124 -13.57 0.98 -2.00
C GLU A 124 -13.30 0.59 -3.46
N LEU A 125 -14.05 -0.39 -3.90
CA LEU A 125 -14.24 -0.76 -5.30
C LEU A 125 -15.73 -0.75 -5.54
N ASP A 126 -16.21 0.17 -6.36
CA ASP A 126 -17.61 0.26 -6.73
C ASP A 126 -17.82 -0.04 -8.23
N GLY A 127 -19.06 0.01 -8.69
CA GLY A 127 -19.38 -0.26 -10.10
C GLY A 127 -18.77 0.73 -11.10
N LYS A 128 -18.15 1.83 -10.62
CA LYS A 128 -17.50 2.82 -11.47
C LYS A 128 -15.98 2.76 -11.42
N GLY A 129 -15.38 2.27 -10.33
CA GLY A 129 -13.93 2.19 -10.23
C GLY A 129 -13.38 2.12 -8.81
N PHE A 130 -12.13 2.51 -8.68
CA PHE A 130 -11.28 2.32 -7.50
C PHE A 130 -11.21 3.60 -6.69
N VAL A 131 -11.53 3.54 -5.39
CA VAL A 131 -11.59 4.73 -4.53
C VAL A 131 -10.44 4.74 -3.53
N ILE A 132 -9.76 5.88 -3.46
CA ILE A 132 -8.77 6.22 -2.43
C ILE A 132 -9.21 7.48 -1.68
N TYR A 133 -8.80 7.62 -0.42
CA TYR A 133 -9.14 8.78 0.40
C TYR A 133 -7.91 9.57 0.79
N SER A 134 -7.96 10.90 0.65
CA SER A 134 -6.82 11.76 0.94
C SER A 134 -7.23 13.23 1.12
N ASN A 135 -6.24 14.09 1.41
CA ASN A 135 -6.36 15.53 1.30
C ASN A 135 -6.25 15.94 -0.19
N TRP A 136 -7.26 16.63 -0.70
CA TRP A 136 -7.35 17.08 -2.10
C TRP A 136 -7.19 18.59 -2.30
N ASP A 137 -6.76 19.29 -1.26
CA ASP A 137 -6.44 20.71 -1.36
C ASP A 137 -4.94 20.95 -1.46
N THR A 138 -4.18 20.60 -0.43
CA THR A 138 -2.77 20.97 -0.30
C THR A 138 -1.81 19.89 -0.79
N SER A 139 -2.25 18.65 -0.94
CA SER A 139 -1.34 17.55 -1.28
C SER A 139 -0.81 17.66 -2.72
N ARG A 140 0.42 17.15 -2.94
CA ARG A 140 1.05 17.13 -4.27
C ARG A 140 0.14 16.46 -5.32
N LYS A 141 -0.43 15.29 -5.01
CA LYS A 141 -1.34 14.59 -5.92
C LYS A 141 -2.61 15.39 -6.24
N ALA A 142 -3.08 16.20 -5.28
CA ALA A 142 -4.22 17.08 -5.52
C ALA A 142 -3.90 18.17 -6.56
N SER A 143 -2.68 18.74 -6.47
CA SER A 143 -2.19 19.69 -7.47
C SER A 143 -2.08 19.01 -8.84
N ASP A 144 -1.51 17.82 -8.89
CA ASP A 144 -1.33 17.08 -10.13
C ASP A 144 -2.68 16.81 -10.81
N VAL A 145 -3.67 16.23 -10.08
CA VAL A 145 -4.97 15.88 -10.67
C VAL A 145 -5.85 17.07 -11.04
N ARG A 146 -5.61 18.25 -10.45
CA ARG A 146 -6.28 19.48 -10.89
C ARG A 146 -5.82 19.92 -12.28
N SER A 147 -4.54 19.72 -12.59
CA SER A 147 -3.98 20.07 -13.89
C SER A 147 -4.13 18.95 -14.93
N ASN A 148 -4.18 17.70 -14.49
CA ASN A 148 -4.30 16.52 -15.32
C ASN A 148 -5.20 15.47 -14.65
N PRO A 149 -6.45 15.32 -15.08
CA PRO A 149 -7.40 14.41 -14.44
C PRO A 149 -7.17 12.94 -14.79
N HIS A 150 -5.92 12.51 -15.04
CA HIS A 150 -5.55 11.13 -15.27
C HIS A 150 -4.62 10.63 -14.17
N ALA A 151 -4.79 9.37 -13.83
CA ALA A 151 -3.96 8.71 -12.83
C ALA A 151 -3.79 7.23 -13.15
N ALA A 152 -2.78 6.62 -12.53
CA ALA A 152 -2.57 5.18 -12.57
C ALA A 152 -2.48 4.60 -11.17
N LEU A 153 -3.01 3.38 -11.03
CA LEU A 153 -2.85 2.53 -9.86
C LEU A 153 -2.02 1.31 -10.24
N THR A 154 -1.13 0.86 -9.35
CA THR A 154 -0.39 -0.40 -9.53
C THR A 154 -0.42 -1.18 -8.24
N PHE A 155 -1.09 -2.33 -8.27
CA PHE A 155 -1.08 -3.32 -7.19
C PHE A 155 0.03 -4.33 -7.46
N TRP A 156 0.71 -4.77 -6.40
CA TRP A 156 1.69 -5.84 -6.45
C TRP A 156 1.46 -6.81 -5.29
N TRP A 157 1.11 -8.04 -5.61
CA TRP A 157 0.92 -9.13 -4.66
C TRP A 157 2.04 -10.16 -4.83
N HIS A 158 3.11 -9.92 -4.09
CA HIS A 158 4.32 -10.72 -4.18
C HIS A 158 4.05 -12.21 -3.92
N GLU A 159 3.20 -12.50 -2.95
CA GLU A 159 2.85 -13.87 -2.54
C GLU A 159 2.15 -14.64 -3.65
N LEU A 160 1.49 -13.95 -4.56
CA LEU A 160 0.79 -14.51 -5.71
C LEU A 160 1.55 -14.33 -7.03
N GLU A 161 2.64 -13.57 -7.01
CA GLU A 161 3.39 -13.18 -8.22
C GLU A 161 2.46 -12.49 -9.24
N ARG A 162 1.56 -11.62 -8.75
CA ARG A 162 0.56 -10.92 -9.57
C ARG A 162 0.71 -9.41 -9.47
N GLN A 163 0.46 -8.76 -10.60
CA GLN A 163 0.34 -7.31 -10.69
C GLN A 163 -0.95 -6.93 -11.38
N VAL A 164 -1.61 -5.88 -10.89
CA VAL A 164 -2.70 -5.23 -11.61
C VAL A 164 -2.37 -3.76 -11.79
N ARG A 165 -2.49 -3.27 -13.04
CA ARG A 165 -2.36 -1.86 -13.37
C ARG A 165 -3.72 -1.33 -13.81
N VAL A 166 -4.08 -0.16 -13.31
CA VAL A 166 -5.30 0.55 -13.68
C VAL A 166 -4.90 1.95 -14.14
N GLU A 167 -5.35 2.35 -15.31
CA GLU A 167 -5.16 3.70 -15.85
C GLU A 167 -6.54 4.28 -16.17
N GLY A 168 -6.76 5.54 -15.78
CA GLY A 168 -8.06 6.14 -16.03
C GLY A 168 -8.18 7.57 -15.53
N ARG A 169 -9.40 8.10 -15.67
CA ARG A 169 -9.74 9.45 -15.21
C ARG A 169 -10.14 9.44 -13.75
N VAL A 170 -9.88 10.58 -13.11
CA VAL A 170 -10.21 10.74 -11.69
C VAL A 170 -11.46 11.59 -11.50
N GLU A 171 -12.30 11.19 -10.54
CA GLU A 171 -13.50 11.90 -10.12
C GLU A 171 -13.46 12.11 -8.60
N ARG A 172 -13.82 13.32 -8.15
CA ARG A 172 -14.00 13.58 -6.73
C ARG A 172 -15.36 13.02 -6.27
N LEU A 173 -15.36 12.30 -5.14
CA LEU A 173 -16.58 11.97 -4.43
C LEU A 173 -17.12 13.21 -3.73
N THR A 174 -18.43 13.27 -3.56
CA THR A 174 -19.10 14.30 -2.77
C THR A 174 -18.72 14.20 -1.29
N SER A 175 -18.94 15.26 -0.53
CA SER A 175 -18.70 15.24 0.92
C SER A 175 -19.61 14.23 1.61
N SER A 176 -20.85 14.03 1.16
CA SER A 176 -21.76 13.02 1.71
C SER A 176 -21.27 11.59 1.48
N GLU A 177 -20.83 11.26 0.26
CA GLU A 177 -20.20 9.95 -0.03
C GLU A 177 -18.94 9.76 0.82
N SER A 178 -18.10 10.79 0.93
CA SER A 178 -16.88 10.75 1.72
C SER A 178 -17.12 10.59 3.21
N GLN A 179 -18.22 11.17 3.74
CA GLN A 179 -18.59 11.06 5.15
C GLN A 179 -18.84 9.60 5.56
N VAL A 180 -19.48 8.82 4.69
CA VAL A 180 -19.75 7.39 4.97
C VAL A 180 -18.48 6.64 5.33
N TYR A 181 -17.44 6.74 4.50
CA TYR A 181 -16.15 6.12 4.81
C TYR A 181 -15.46 6.81 5.99
N TYR A 182 -15.57 8.16 6.08
CA TYR A 182 -14.91 8.93 7.15
C TYR A 182 -15.35 8.49 8.54
N ASP A 183 -16.62 8.13 8.71
CA ASP A 183 -17.20 7.69 9.98
C ASP A 183 -16.70 6.30 10.40
N THR A 184 -16.27 5.47 9.46
CA THR A 184 -15.65 4.16 9.78
C THR A 184 -14.24 4.30 10.36
N ARG A 185 -13.63 5.47 10.25
CA ARG A 185 -12.25 5.70 10.73
C ARG A 185 -12.23 5.92 12.24
N ILE A 186 -11.18 5.41 12.89
CA ILE A 186 -10.94 5.71 14.30
C ILE A 186 -10.83 7.23 14.52
N ARG A 187 -11.28 7.70 15.70
CA ARG A 187 -11.31 9.13 16.05
C ARG A 187 -9.99 9.85 15.76
N GLY A 188 -8.86 9.31 16.19
CA GLY A 188 -7.54 9.90 15.94
C GLY A 188 -7.22 10.13 14.45
N SER A 189 -7.65 9.20 13.57
CA SER A 189 -7.50 9.37 12.12
C SER A 189 -8.43 10.44 11.54
N ARG A 190 -9.61 10.65 12.14
CA ARG A 190 -10.53 11.74 11.77
C ARG A 190 -9.95 13.09 12.19
N ILE A 191 -9.44 13.19 13.41
CA ILE A 191 -8.71 14.38 13.92
C ILE A 191 -7.51 14.69 13.04
N GLY A 192 -6.67 13.69 12.75
CA GLY A 192 -5.48 13.86 11.88
C GLY A 192 -5.80 14.37 10.48
N ALA A 193 -6.97 14.02 9.92
CA ALA A 193 -7.40 14.55 8.63
C ALA A 193 -7.67 16.07 8.68
N TRP A 194 -8.20 16.59 9.78
CA TRP A 194 -8.40 18.03 10.01
C TRP A 194 -7.09 18.75 10.28
N ALA A 195 -6.18 18.15 11.07
CA ALA A 195 -4.94 18.78 11.51
C ALA A 195 -3.88 18.87 10.40
N SER A 196 -3.89 17.91 9.47
CA SER A 196 -2.83 17.80 8.45
C SER A 196 -3.12 18.62 7.19
N GLN A 197 -2.31 19.64 6.95
CA GLN A 197 -2.18 20.28 5.65
C GLN A 197 -1.19 19.45 4.79
N GLN A 198 -1.62 18.32 4.30
CA GLN A 198 -0.76 17.34 3.64
C GLN A 198 0.17 17.96 2.59
N SER A 199 1.45 17.60 2.62
CA SER A 199 2.52 18.09 1.74
C SER A 199 2.99 19.52 1.96
N LYS A 200 2.47 20.26 2.93
CA LYS A 200 3.04 21.54 3.36
C LYS A 200 4.27 21.31 4.22
N VAL A 201 5.25 22.21 4.09
CA VAL A 201 6.43 22.21 4.94
C VAL A 201 6.00 22.55 6.37
N LEU A 202 6.55 21.82 7.32
CA LEU A 202 6.44 22.06 8.76
C LEU A 202 7.80 22.52 9.27
N GLU A 203 7.81 23.44 10.22
CA GLU A 203 9.04 23.85 10.90
C GLU A 203 9.55 22.78 11.86
N SER A 204 8.60 22.04 12.50
CA SER A 204 8.94 20.97 13.43
C SER A 204 7.79 19.95 13.59
N ARG A 205 8.07 18.89 14.33
CA ARG A 205 7.07 17.89 14.73
C ARG A 205 6.03 18.49 15.69
N GLU A 206 6.47 19.34 16.59
CA GLU A 206 5.65 20.01 17.61
C GLU A 206 4.59 20.91 16.96
N GLU A 207 4.89 21.52 15.82
CA GLU A 207 3.89 22.30 15.05
C GLU A 207 2.71 21.39 14.64
N LEU A 208 2.96 20.18 14.17
CA LEU A 208 1.91 19.25 13.81
C LEU A 208 1.14 18.78 15.05
N GLU A 209 1.83 18.50 16.14
CA GLU A 209 1.21 18.06 17.41
C GLU A 209 0.29 19.14 17.96
N LYS A 210 0.72 20.41 17.95
CA LYS A 210 -0.13 21.53 18.33
C LYS A 210 -1.39 21.61 17.46
N ARG A 211 -1.28 21.42 16.15
CA ARG A 211 -2.45 21.41 15.26
C ARG A 211 -3.41 20.28 15.61
N VAL A 212 -2.90 19.10 16.00
CA VAL A 212 -3.71 17.98 16.47
C VAL A 212 -4.45 18.38 17.74
N ASP A 213 -3.75 18.93 18.74
CA ASP A 213 -4.34 19.38 20.00
C ASP A 213 -5.44 20.43 19.80
N ASP A 214 -5.22 21.37 18.89
CA ASP A 214 -6.22 22.41 18.56
C ASP A 214 -7.48 21.81 17.94
N VAL A 215 -7.34 20.79 17.08
CA VAL A 215 -8.45 20.07 16.46
C VAL A 215 -9.17 19.18 17.49
N GLU A 216 -8.43 18.52 18.39
CA GLU A 216 -8.99 17.73 19.49
C GLU A 216 -9.87 18.59 20.38
N LYS A 217 -9.40 19.78 20.81
CA LYS A 217 -10.18 20.76 21.58
C LYS A 217 -11.43 21.22 20.84
N ARG A 218 -11.32 21.46 19.51
CA ARG A 218 -12.48 21.84 18.68
C ARG A 218 -13.61 20.82 18.68
N PHE A 219 -13.24 19.54 18.75
CA PHE A 219 -14.19 18.43 18.71
C PHE A 219 -14.33 17.72 20.06
N ASP A 220 -13.87 18.33 21.16
CA ASP A 220 -14.01 17.76 22.49
C ASP A 220 -15.50 17.56 22.82
N GLY A 221 -15.80 16.40 23.42
CA GLY A 221 -17.16 15.99 23.76
C GLY A 221 -18.10 15.75 22.57
N LYS A 222 -17.61 15.78 21.32
CA LYS A 222 -18.40 15.51 20.11
C LYS A 222 -18.06 14.13 19.55
N ASP A 223 -19.07 13.28 19.40
CA ASP A 223 -18.93 11.96 18.77
C ASP A 223 -18.85 12.10 17.24
N GLU A 224 -19.62 13.01 16.68
CA GLU A 224 -19.64 13.27 15.25
C GLU A 224 -18.57 14.30 14.87
N ILE A 225 -17.71 13.92 13.96
CA ILE A 225 -16.70 14.80 13.36
C ILE A 225 -16.96 14.84 11.87
N PRO A 226 -17.37 16.00 11.32
CA PRO A 226 -17.64 16.10 9.89
C PRO A 226 -16.37 15.90 9.07
N VAL A 227 -16.52 15.36 7.86
CA VAL A 227 -15.42 15.26 6.91
C VAL A 227 -14.99 16.67 6.49
N PRO A 228 -13.68 17.02 6.49
CA PRO A 228 -13.21 18.31 6.00
C PRO A 228 -13.50 18.46 4.50
N GLU A 229 -13.88 19.62 4.02
CA GLU A 229 -14.13 19.92 2.60
C GLU A 229 -12.92 19.60 1.69
N PHE A 230 -11.73 19.80 2.24
CA PHE A 230 -10.47 19.51 1.56
C PHE A 230 -10.06 18.02 1.57
N TRP A 231 -10.80 17.16 2.26
CA TRP A 231 -10.52 15.73 2.39
C TRP A 231 -11.69 14.91 1.86
N GLY A 232 -11.41 13.74 1.30
CA GLY A 232 -12.46 12.85 0.82
C GLY A 232 -11.96 11.81 -0.15
N GLY A 233 -12.91 11.17 -0.83
CA GLY A 233 -12.66 10.16 -1.85
C GLY A 233 -12.28 10.74 -3.20
N LEU A 234 -11.41 10.03 -3.90
CA LEU A 234 -11.15 10.17 -5.31
C LEU A 234 -11.31 8.80 -5.96
N ARG A 235 -12.19 8.73 -6.94
CA ARG A 235 -12.38 7.53 -7.76
C ARG A 235 -11.47 7.60 -8.97
N VAL A 236 -10.75 6.52 -9.26
CA VAL A 236 -10.14 6.28 -10.55
C VAL A 236 -11.10 5.45 -11.38
N VAL A 237 -11.70 6.07 -12.39
CA VAL A 237 -12.60 5.42 -13.35
C VAL A 237 -11.74 4.79 -14.43
N PRO A 238 -11.69 3.45 -14.53
CA PRO A 238 -10.73 2.79 -15.39
C PRO A 238 -11.08 2.95 -16.88
N GLU A 239 -10.06 3.24 -17.66
CA GLU A 239 -10.06 3.24 -19.13
C GLU A 239 -9.22 2.08 -19.67
N VAL A 240 -8.16 1.70 -18.92
CA VAL A 240 -7.31 0.56 -19.20
C VAL A 240 -7.04 -0.21 -17.91
N VAL A 241 -7.14 -1.53 -17.95
CA VAL A 241 -6.73 -2.40 -16.84
C VAL A 241 -5.87 -3.54 -17.38
N GLU A 242 -4.69 -3.74 -16.81
CA GLU A 242 -3.80 -4.85 -17.17
C GLU A 242 -3.66 -5.81 -15.99
N PHE A 243 -3.87 -7.08 -16.27
CA PHE A 243 -3.59 -8.20 -15.37
C PHE A 243 -2.31 -8.90 -15.81
N TRP A 244 -1.38 -9.04 -14.89
CA TRP A 244 -0.07 -9.65 -15.11
C TRP A 244 0.15 -10.78 -14.11
N GLN A 245 0.52 -11.96 -14.61
CA GLN A 245 0.89 -13.13 -13.83
C GLN A 245 2.34 -13.51 -14.10
N GLY A 246 3.11 -13.68 -13.03
CA GLY A 246 4.50 -14.11 -13.11
C GLY A 246 4.64 -15.51 -13.67
N ARG A 247 5.62 -15.69 -14.62
CA ARG A 247 5.97 -16.96 -15.23
C ARG A 247 7.49 -17.12 -15.29
N PRO A 248 8.00 -18.35 -15.36
CA PRO A 248 9.42 -18.60 -15.54
C PRO A 248 10.00 -17.91 -16.78
N SER A 249 11.32 -17.68 -16.75
CA SER A 249 12.08 -17.14 -17.87
C SER A 249 11.58 -15.77 -18.39
N ARG A 250 10.85 -15.02 -17.54
CA ARG A 250 10.22 -13.72 -17.87
C ARG A 250 9.14 -13.79 -18.96
N LEU A 251 8.64 -14.97 -19.30
CA LEU A 251 7.56 -15.18 -20.27
C LEU A 251 6.19 -15.05 -19.60
N HIS A 252 5.94 -13.88 -19.03
CA HIS A 252 4.78 -13.58 -18.19
C HIS A 252 3.49 -13.55 -18.99
N ASP A 253 2.38 -14.00 -18.35
CA ASP A 253 1.06 -13.85 -18.94
C ASP A 253 0.54 -12.44 -18.65
N ARG A 254 0.08 -11.75 -19.70
CA ARG A 254 -0.39 -10.37 -19.61
C ARG A 254 -1.64 -10.20 -20.43
N PHE A 255 -2.71 -9.68 -19.81
CA PHE A 255 -3.95 -9.34 -20.49
C PHE A 255 -4.35 -7.92 -20.16
N LYS A 256 -4.65 -7.17 -21.22
CA LYS A 256 -5.06 -5.77 -21.14
C LYS A 256 -6.52 -5.64 -21.56
N TYR A 257 -7.31 -5.04 -20.70
CA TYR A 257 -8.64 -4.56 -20.99
C TYR A 257 -8.54 -3.08 -21.39
N THR A 258 -9.11 -2.71 -22.51
CA THR A 258 -9.22 -1.33 -22.97
C THR A 258 -10.68 -1.00 -23.18
N LYS A 259 -11.15 0.09 -22.57
CA LYS A 259 -12.53 0.55 -22.75
C LYS A 259 -12.70 1.15 -24.13
N THR A 260 -13.72 0.71 -24.87
CA THR A 260 -14.05 1.26 -26.19
C THR A 260 -14.89 2.53 -26.06
N GLU A 261 -15.10 3.23 -27.16
CA GLU A 261 -15.95 4.42 -27.21
C GLU A 261 -17.43 4.07 -26.88
N GLU A 262 -17.87 2.86 -27.20
CA GLU A 262 -19.20 2.34 -26.88
C GLU A 262 -19.34 1.92 -25.40
N GLY A 263 -18.25 1.93 -24.64
CA GLY A 263 -18.22 1.59 -23.22
C GLY A 263 -17.95 0.12 -22.93
N GLU A 264 -17.77 -0.71 -23.95
CA GLU A 264 -17.43 -2.12 -23.83
C GLU A 264 -15.93 -2.34 -23.52
N TRP A 265 -15.56 -3.55 -23.10
CA TRP A 265 -14.19 -3.90 -22.83
C TRP A 265 -13.60 -4.82 -23.91
N LYS A 266 -12.58 -4.32 -24.61
CA LYS A 266 -11.75 -5.12 -25.50
C LYS A 266 -10.61 -5.74 -24.69
N VAL A 267 -10.43 -7.07 -24.82
CA VAL A 267 -9.36 -7.81 -24.14
C VAL A 267 -8.31 -8.25 -25.16
N GLU A 268 -7.03 -8.02 -24.81
CA GLU A 268 -5.88 -8.36 -25.66
C GLU A 268 -4.80 -9.00 -24.82
N ARG A 269 -4.18 -10.09 -25.31
CA ARG A 269 -2.96 -10.67 -24.71
C ARG A 269 -1.77 -9.82 -25.16
N LEU A 270 -0.91 -9.46 -24.20
CA LEU A 270 0.31 -8.70 -24.47
C LEU A 270 1.53 -9.61 -24.42
N SER A 271 2.54 -9.29 -25.24
CA SER A 271 3.88 -9.87 -25.07
C SER A 271 4.50 -9.41 -23.74
N PRO A 272 5.21 -10.27 -23.01
CA PRO A 272 5.87 -9.95 -21.75
C PRO A 272 7.03 -8.97 -21.91
#